data_d7afbcc3e362fd65df5e30113e111dbb
#
_entry.id   d7afbcc3e362fd65df5e30113e111dbb
#
_cell.length_a   1.000
_cell.length_b   1.000
_cell.length_c   1.000
_cell.angle_alpha   90.00
_cell.angle_beta   90.00
_cell.angle_gamma   90.00
#
_symmetry.space_group_name_H-M   'P 1'
#
loop_
_entity.id
_entity.type
_entity.pdbx_description
1 polymer ?
#
loop_
_entity_poly.entity_id
_entity_poly.type
_entity_poly.pdbx_seq_one_letter_code
_entity_poly.pdbx_strand_id
1 'polypeptide(L)'
;MRLDAIPTGKNPPEDVNVVIEVPLGGEPIKYEMDKESGALFVDRFLYTAMRYPGNYGFIPHTLSGDGDPCDVLIANTRAIAPGAVMNVRPVGVLVMEDDGGQDEKIIAVPSSKLTQRYDRVQNYKDLPEITLKQIEHFFEHYKDLEPGKWAKIIRWGDAEEARRLIMEGVERAKKK
;
A
#
# COMPACT_ATOMS: atom_id res chain seq x y z
N MET A 1 0.14 -12.44 15.47
CA MET A 1 0.56 -11.02 15.67
C MET A 1 -0.60 -10.23 16.27
N ARG A 2 -0.31 -9.37 17.20
CA ARG A 2 -1.33 -8.49 17.81
C ARG A 2 -1.40 -7.17 17.04
N LEU A 3 -2.21 -7.16 16.00
CA LEU A 3 -2.38 -5.97 15.14
C LEU A 3 -2.93 -4.76 15.91
N ASP A 4 -3.79 -5.00 16.88
CA ASP A 4 -4.37 -3.97 17.73
C ASP A 4 -3.32 -3.19 18.53
N ALA A 5 -2.17 -3.79 18.80
CA ALA A 5 -1.08 -3.19 19.55
C ALA A 5 -0.08 -2.41 18.69
N ILE A 6 -0.20 -2.47 17.36
CA ILE A 6 0.70 -1.77 16.45
C ILE A 6 0.14 -0.38 16.16
N PRO A 7 0.85 0.70 16.55
CA PRO A 7 0.34 2.05 16.33
C PRO A 7 0.33 2.42 14.84
N THR A 8 -0.53 3.37 14.48
CA THR A 8 -0.59 3.92 13.11
C THR A 8 0.75 4.55 12.69
N GLY A 9 1.47 5.09 13.63
CA GLY A 9 2.76 5.75 13.45
C GLY A 9 3.04 6.64 14.65
N LYS A 10 4.22 7.25 14.71
CA LYS A 10 4.56 8.19 15.78
C LYS A 10 3.93 9.56 15.53
N ASN A 11 3.86 9.97 14.30
CA ASN A 11 3.35 11.28 13.90
C ASN A 11 2.56 11.21 12.57
N PRO A 12 1.41 10.47 12.54
CA PRO A 12 0.60 10.42 11.33
C PRO A 12 0.05 11.80 10.98
N PRO A 13 -0.05 12.16 9.70
CA PRO A 13 0.26 11.40 8.50
C PRO A 13 1.68 11.57 7.98
N GLU A 14 2.54 12.31 8.71
CA GLU A 14 3.91 12.59 8.26
C GLU A 14 4.74 11.31 8.18
N ASP A 15 4.57 10.42 9.14
CA ASP A 15 5.05 9.05 9.09
C ASP A 15 3.93 8.09 9.48
N VAL A 16 3.96 6.90 8.90
CA VAL A 16 3.02 5.83 9.25
C VAL A 16 3.74 4.49 9.28
N ASN A 17 3.18 3.56 10.03
CA ASN A 17 3.62 2.18 10.04
C ASN A 17 2.81 1.38 9.03
N VAL A 18 3.48 0.52 8.29
CA VAL A 18 2.84 -0.40 7.33
C VAL A 18 3.14 -1.82 7.74
N VAL A 19 2.11 -2.62 7.90
CA VAL A 19 2.25 -4.08 8.10
C VAL A 19 2.39 -4.70 6.71
N ILE A 20 3.53 -5.31 6.44
CA ILE A 20 3.83 -5.87 5.12
C ILE A 20 3.09 -7.19 4.95
N GLU A 21 2.34 -7.29 3.86
CA GLU A 21 1.63 -8.52 3.47
C GLU A 21 2.31 -9.21 2.30
N VAL A 22 2.73 -8.43 1.28
CA VAL A 22 3.32 -8.99 0.06
C VAL A 22 4.69 -8.34 -0.18
N PRO A 23 5.75 -9.15 -0.37
CA PRO A 23 7.09 -8.58 -0.59
C PRO A 23 7.27 -8.12 -2.03
N LEU A 24 8.14 -7.13 -2.21
CA LEU A 24 8.60 -6.71 -3.54
C LEU A 24 9.14 -7.92 -4.31
N GLY A 25 8.65 -8.11 -5.53
CA GLY A 25 9.18 -9.13 -6.44
C GLY A 25 8.99 -10.58 -5.99
N GLY A 26 8.14 -10.81 -4.97
CA GLY A 26 7.81 -12.16 -4.53
C GLY A 26 7.00 -12.94 -5.56
N GLU A 27 6.75 -14.22 -5.29
CA GLU A 27 5.90 -15.04 -6.13
C GLU A 27 4.54 -14.38 -6.34
N PRO A 28 3.82 -14.67 -7.46
CA PRO A 28 2.49 -14.10 -7.72
C PRO A 28 1.42 -14.64 -6.77
N ILE A 29 1.52 -14.30 -5.52
CA ILE A 29 0.61 -14.73 -4.46
C ILE A 29 0.17 -13.47 -3.71
N LYS A 30 -1.15 -13.31 -3.52
CA LYS A 30 -1.67 -12.28 -2.66
C LYS A 30 -1.88 -12.84 -1.26
N TYR A 31 -1.21 -12.23 -0.29
CA TYR A 31 -1.40 -12.53 1.13
C TYR A 31 -2.26 -11.44 1.76
N GLU A 32 -3.00 -11.81 2.76
CA GLU A 32 -3.83 -10.89 3.53
C GLU A 32 -3.72 -11.21 5.02
N MET A 33 -3.50 -10.19 5.81
CA MET A 33 -3.46 -10.31 7.27
C MET A 33 -4.89 -10.38 7.79
N ASP A 34 -5.22 -11.49 8.46
CA ASP A 34 -6.50 -11.60 9.16
C ASP A 34 -6.45 -10.76 10.44
N LYS A 35 -7.32 -9.76 10.53
CA LYS A 35 -7.30 -8.78 11.63
C LYS A 35 -7.69 -9.39 12.96
N GLU A 36 -8.48 -10.46 12.95
CA GLU A 36 -8.92 -11.12 14.16
C GLU A 36 -7.83 -12.01 14.75
N SER A 37 -7.28 -12.92 13.95
CA SER A 37 -6.27 -13.87 14.41
C SER A 37 -4.85 -13.30 14.39
N GLY A 38 -4.60 -12.25 13.60
CA GLY A 38 -3.26 -11.72 13.39
C GLY A 38 -2.37 -12.63 12.55
N ALA A 39 -2.93 -13.63 11.88
CA ALA A 39 -2.19 -14.52 11.00
C ALA A 39 -2.21 -14.02 9.56
N LEU A 40 -1.14 -14.30 8.84
CA LEU A 40 -1.04 -14.00 7.43
C LEU A 40 -1.64 -15.17 6.63
N PHE A 41 -2.71 -14.89 5.90
CA PHE A 41 -3.41 -15.89 5.11
C PHE A 41 -3.02 -15.76 3.64
N VAL A 42 -2.96 -16.88 2.94
CA VAL A 42 -2.91 -16.88 1.48
C VAL A 42 -4.33 -16.55 1.00
N ASP A 43 -4.51 -15.35 0.45
CA ASP A 43 -5.81 -14.92 -0.08
C ASP A 43 -6.08 -15.60 -1.41
N ARG A 44 -5.12 -15.51 -2.34
CA ARG A 44 -5.24 -16.16 -3.65
C ARG A 44 -3.91 -16.17 -4.39
N PHE A 45 -3.80 -17.09 -5.36
CA PHE A 45 -2.74 -17.03 -6.36
C PHE A 45 -3.19 -16.05 -7.44
N LEU A 46 -2.31 -15.17 -7.87
CA LEU A 46 -2.60 -14.32 -9.03
C LEU A 46 -2.65 -15.23 -10.27
N TYR A 47 -3.58 -14.94 -11.18
CA TYR A 47 -3.65 -15.70 -12.44
C TYR A 47 -2.60 -15.26 -13.43
N THR A 48 -2.15 -13.99 -13.34
CA THR A 48 -1.02 -13.51 -14.13
C THR A 48 0.30 -13.93 -13.48
N ALA A 49 1.37 -13.91 -14.26
CA ALA A 49 2.73 -14.15 -13.77
C ALA A 49 3.36 -12.89 -13.16
N MET A 50 2.57 -11.84 -12.91
CA MET A 50 3.06 -10.56 -12.44
C MET A 50 3.49 -10.61 -10.97
N ARG A 51 4.53 -9.83 -10.66
CA ARG A 51 5.06 -9.68 -9.30
C ARG A 51 4.81 -8.27 -8.82
N TYR A 52 4.57 -8.10 -7.52
CA TYR A 52 4.35 -6.77 -6.94
C TYR A 52 5.60 -5.90 -7.17
N PRO A 53 5.43 -4.66 -7.64
CA PRO A 53 6.57 -3.77 -7.95
C PRO A 53 7.11 -3.02 -6.73
N GLY A 54 6.57 -3.27 -5.56
CA GLY A 54 6.99 -2.71 -4.28
C GLY A 54 6.47 -3.58 -3.15
N ASN A 55 6.91 -3.30 -1.94
CA ASN A 55 6.36 -3.98 -0.77
C ASN A 55 4.95 -3.46 -0.51
N TYR A 56 4.00 -4.35 -0.29
CA TYR A 56 2.59 -4.00 -0.21
C TYR A 56 2.02 -4.41 1.15
N GLY A 57 1.21 -3.55 1.73
CA GLY A 57 0.59 -3.82 3.00
C GLY A 57 -0.45 -2.77 3.36
N PHE A 58 -0.69 -2.58 4.65
CA PHE A 58 -1.73 -1.67 5.12
C PHE A 58 -1.28 -0.90 6.37
N ILE A 59 -1.94 0.22 6.62
CA ILE A 59 -1.71 1.05 7.80
C ILE A 59 -2.66 0.61 8.91
N PRO A 60 -2.14 0.20 10.10
CA PRO A 60 -2.99 -0.17 11.23
C PRO A 60 -3.90 0.98 11.69
N HIS A 61 -5.08 0.64 12.20
CA HIS A 61 -6.06 1.58 12.75
C HIS A 61 -6.52 2.64 11.74
N THR A 62 -6.67 2.24 10.47
CA THR A 62 -7.24 3.07 9.41
C THR A 62 -8.33 2.30 8.68
N LEU A 63 -9.27 3.04 8.08
CA LEU A 63 -10.28 2.47 7.17
C LEU A 63 -10.42 3.38 5.96
N SER A 64 -10.33 2.79 4.78
CA SER A 64 -10.67 3.44 3.51
C SER A 64 -12.18 3.51 3.33
N GLY A 65 -12.62 4.17 2.28
CA GLY A 65 -14.05 4.29 1.96
C GLY A 65 -14.75 2.97 1.70
N ASP A 66 -14.01 1.93 1.30
CA ASP A 66 -14.53 0.57 1.08
C ASP A 66 -14.63 -0.26 2.37
N GLY A 67 -14.19 0.27 3.51
CA GLY A 67 -14.24 -0.42 4.80
C GLY A 67 -13.01 -1.26 5.13
N ASP A 68 -12.05 -1.36 4.22
CA ASP A 68 -10.78 -2.04 4.44
C ASP A 68 -9.73 -1.05 4.94
N PRO A 69 -8.65 -1.50 5.59
CA PRO A 69 -7.55 -0.61 5.97
C PRO A 69 -6.94 0.10 4.75
N CYS A 70 -6.30 1.24 4.99
CA CYS A 70 -5.62 1.96 3.91
C CYS A 70 -4.45 1.13 3.37
N ASP A 71 -4.50 0.79 2.10
CA ASP A 71 -3.45 0.05 1.40
C ASP A 71 -2.27 0.95 1.04
N VAL A 72 -1.07 0.40 1.15
CA VAL A 72 0.17 1.12 0.83
C VAL A 72 1.07 0.26 -0.05
N LEU A 73 1.58 0.85 -1.13
CA LEU A 73 2.71 0.29 -1.87
C LEU A 73 3.95 1.11 -1.54
N ILE A 74 4.99 0.45 -1.04
CA ILE A 74 6.25 1.10 -0.67
C ILE A 74 7.21 0.98 -1.85
N ALA A 75 7.52 2.13 -2.47
CA ALA A 75 8.41 2.21 -3.62
C ALA A 75 9.86 2.18 -3.14
N ASN A 76 10.37 1.00 -2.84
CA ASN A 76 11.76 0.80 -2.44
C ASN A 76 12.36 -0.39 -3.21
N THR A 77 13.65 -0.64 -3.02
CA THR A 77 14.42 -1.58 -3.85
C THR A 77 14.70 -2.92 -3.17
N ARG A 78 14.26 -3.12 -1.92
CA ARG A 78 14.52 -4.35 -1.18
C ARG A 78 13.22 -4.99 -0.73
N ALA A 79 13.13 -6.31 -0.88
CA ALA A 79 12.00 -7.07 -0.38
C ALA A 79 12.02 -7.13 1.15
N ILE A 80 10.88 -6.86 1.76
CA ILE A 80 10.69 -6.89 3.21
C ILE A 80 9.89 -8.15 3.56
N ALA A 81 10.26 -8.80 4.65
CA ALA A 81 9.58 -10.02 5.08
C ALA A 81 8.11 -9.76 5.39
N PRO A 82 7.19 -10.59 4.87
CA PRO A 82 5.78 -10.49 5.26
C PRO A 82 5.60 -10.60 6.78
N GLY A 83 4.74 -9.74 7.33
CA GLY A 83 4.53 -9.62 8.77
C GLY A 83 5.43 -8.59 9.45
N ALA A 84 6.48 -8.12 8.80
CA ALA A 84 7.29 -7.03 9.34
C ALA A 84 6.51 -5.72 9.31
N VAL A 85 6.81 -4.84 10.25
CA VAL A 85 6.25 -3.48 10.30
C VAL A 85 7.32 -2.50 9.85
N MET A 86 7.01 -1.71 8.84
CA MET A 86 7.95 -0.75 8.26
C MET A 86 7.42 0.66 8.42
N ASN A 87 8.23 1.54 8.98
CA ASN A 87 7.90 2.96 9.08
C ASN A 87 8.21 3.66 7.75
N VAL A 88 7.24 4.38 7.21
CA VAL A 88 7.31 5.00 5.87
C VAL A 88 6.79 6.42 5.87
N ARG A 89 7.10 7.17 4.81
CA ARG A 89 6.54 8.50 4.53
C ARG A 89 5.67 8.43 3.29
N PRO A 90 4.42 8.91 3.32
CA PRO A 90 3.60 8.97 2.12
C PRO A 90 4.14 10.03 1.15
N VAL A 91 4.18 9.70 -0.14
CA VAL A 91 4.66 10.61 -1.19
C VAL A 91 3.66 10.82 -2.31
N GLY A 92 2.57 10.06 -2.32
CA GLY A 92 1.52 10.21 -3.32
C GLY A 92 0.45 9.15 -3.15
N VAL A 93 -0.52 9.18 -4.05
CA VAL A 93 -1.60 8.21 -4.08
C VAL A 93 -1.95 7.88 -5.53
N LEU A 94 -2.18 6.60 -5.79
CA LEU A 94 -2.70 6.14 -7.07
C LEU A 94 -4.19 5.89 -6.90
N VAL A 95 -4.99 6.71 -7.57
CA VAL A 95 -6.45 6.58 -7.57
C VAL A 95 -6.84 5.67 -8.72
N MET A 96 -7.57 4.62 -8.40
CA MET A 96 -7.99 3.64 -9.39
C MET A 96 -9.44 3.22 -9.14
N GLU A 97 -10.00 2.51 -10.10
CA GLU A 97 -11.34 1.95 -10.03
C GLU A 97 -11.26 0.49 -10.48
N ASP A 98 -11.97 -0.38 -9.80
CA ASP A 98 -12.07 -1.78 -10.16
C ASP A 98 -13.53 -2.24 -10.08
N ASP A 99 -13.75 -3.55 -10.26
CA ASP A 99 -15.07 -4.15 -10.18
C ASP A 99 -15.76 -3.95 -8.83
N GLY A 100 -15.00 -3.65 -7.76
CA GLY A 100 -15.52 -3.33 -6.43
C GLY A 100 -15.76 -1.82 -6.20
N GLY A 101 -15.41 -0.96 -7.15
CA GLY A 101 -15.58 0.50 -7.06
C GLY A 101 -14.27 1.26 -6.99
N GLN A 102 -14.32 2.49 -6.47
CA GLN A 102 -13.13 3.33 -6.34
C GLN A 102 -12.20 2.78 -5.25
N ASP A 103 -10.91 2.83 -5.55
CA ASP A 103 -9.86 2.35 -4.67
C ASP A 103 -8.67 3.31 -4.72
N GLU A 104 -7.98 3.49 -3.61
CA GLU A 104 -6.77 4.31 -3.55
C GLU A 104 -5.63 3.48 -2.98
N LYS A 105 -4.47 3.57 -3.63
CA LYS A 105 -3.24 2.98 -3.14
C LYS A 105 -2.30 4.10 -2.71
N ILE A 106 -2.04 4.21 -1.42
CA ILE A 106 -1.03 5.15 -0.92
C ILE A 106 0.33 4.69 -1.42
N ILE A 107 1.11 5.62 -1.96
CA ILE A 107 2.48 5.36 -2.39
C ILE A 107 3.41 6.01 -1.38
N ALA A 108 4.34 5.23 -0.86
CA ALA A 108 5.23 5.67 0.22
C ALA A 108 6.67 5.25 -0.05
N VAL A 109 7.58 5.84 0.69
CA VAL A 109 9.00 5.47 0.70
C VAL A 109 9.44 5.21 2.14
N PRO A 110 10.50 4.43 2.39
CA PRO A 110 11.01 4.22 3.74
C PRO A 110 11.36 5.54 4.43
N SER A 111 11.11 5.61 5.73
CA SER A 111 11.49 6.79 6.52
C SER A 111 13.00 6.94 6.60
N SER A 112 13.47 8.18 6.81
CA SER A 112 14.91 8.52 6.86
C SER A 112 15.68 7.74 7.91
N LYS A 113 15.05 7.36 9.02
CA LYS A 113 15.72 6.58 10.06
C LYS A 113 16.04 5.15 9.63
N LEU A 114 15.31 4.62 8.65
CA LEU A 114 15.58 3.28 8.10
C LEU A 114 16.62 3.34 6.99
N THR A 115 16.55 4.36 6.15
CA THR A 115 17.51 4.57 5.06
C THR A 115 17.43 6.01 4.57
N GLN A 116 18.57 6.60 4.24
CA GLN A 116 18.63 7.94 3.65
C GLN A 116 18.45 7.92 2.13
N ARG A 117 18.33 6.75 1.53
CA ARG A 117 18.26 6.58 0.07
C ARG A 117 17.13 7.38 -0.57
N TYR A 118 16.03 7.57 0.15
CA TYR A 118 14.81 8.20 -0.38
C TYR A 118 14.55 9.59 0.21
N ASP A 119 15.53 10.20 0.90
CA ASP A 119 15.32 11.47 1.59
C ASP A 119 14.93 12.61 0.65
N ARG A 120 15.36 12.55 -0.61
CA ARG A 120 15.02 13.57 -1.61
C ARG A 120 13.66 13.35 -2.26
N VAL A 121 13.01 12.22 -2.01
CA VAL A 121 11.68 11.94 -2.55
C VAL A 121 10.65 12.54 -1.59
N GLN A 122 10.07 13.67 -1.96
CA GLN A 122 9.04 14.36 -1.19
C GLN A 122 7.66 14.19 -1.83
N ASN A 123 7.62 13.93 -3.13
CA ASN A 123 6.40 13.70 -3.89
C ASN A 123 6.64 12.52 -4.84
N TYR A 124 5.56 11.85 -5.26
CA TYR A 124 5.69 10.72 -6.19
C TYR A 124 6.46 11.07 -7.46
N LYS A 125 6.33 12.32 -7.93
CA LYS A 125 7.05 12.79 -9.13
C LYS A 125 8.57 12.79 -8.98
N ASP A 126 9.07 12.73 -7.76
CA ASP A 126 10.51 12.63 -7.50
C ASP A 126 11.05 11.21 -7.68
N LEU A 127 10.15 10.23 -7.80
CA LEU A 127 10.52 8.85 -8.13
C LEU A 127 10.86 8.75 -9.62
N PRO A 128 11.72 7.79 -10.02
CA PRO A 128 11.97 7.57 -11.44
C PRO A 128 10.68 7.31 -12.20
N GLU A 129 10.57 7.89 -13.40
CA GLU A 129 9.36 7.72 -14.22
C GLU A 129 9.03 6.25 -14.48
N ILE A 130 10.05 5.42 -14.70
CA ILE A 130 9.84 3.98 -14.93
C ILE A 130 9.22 3.31 -13.71
N THR A 131 9.55 3.75 -12.50
CA THR A 131 8.94 3.23 -11.27
C THR A 131 7.44 3.50 -11.25
N LEU A 132 7.03 4.72 -11.60
CA LEU A 132 5.62 5.10 -11.66
C LEU A 132 4.87 4.27 -12.71
N LYS A 133 5.47 4.08 -13.88
CA LYS A 133 4.90 3.27 -14.94
C LYS A 133 4.75 1.80 -14.55
N GLN A 134 5.71 1.25 -13.84
CA GLN A 134 5.64 -0.13 -13.36
C GLN A 134 4.52 -0.30 -12.32
N ILE A 135 4.34 0.66 -11.44
CA ILE A 135 3.27 0.65 -10.44
C ILE A 135 1.90 0.71 -11.14
N GLU A 136 1.71 1.65 -12.08
CA GLU A 136 0.48 1.76 -12.86
C GLU A 136 0.17 0.47 -13.60
N HIS A 137 1.16 -0.05 -14.32
CA HIS A 137 1.02 -1.25 -15.14
C HIS A 137 0.62 -2.45 -14.27
N PHE A 138 1.24 -2.60 -13.11
CA PHE A 138 0.91 -3.70 -12.21
C PHE A 138 -0.56 -3.64 -11.79
N PHE A 139 -1.01 -2.52 -11.24
CA PHE A 139 -2.38 -2.41 -10.72
C PHE A 139 -3.43 -2.44 -11.83
N GLU A 140 -3.07 -2.03 -13.04
CA GLU A 140 -3.98 -2.10 -14.19
C GLU A 140 -4.16 -3.52 -14.70
N HIS A 141 -3.16 -4.39 -14.57
CA HIS A 141 -3.11 -5.68 -15.26
C HIS A 141 -3.05 -6.91 -14.37
N TYR A 142 -2.80 -6.79 -13.08
CA TYR A 142 -2.58 -7.97 -12.23
C TYR A 142 -3.80 -8.88 -12.10
N LYS A 143 -4.99 -8.39 -12.43
CA LYS A 143 -6.26 -9.16 -12.43
C LYS A 143 -6.72 -9.58 -13.83
N ASP A 144 -5.95 -9.31 -14.87
CA ASP A 144 -6.40 -9.45 -16.26
C ASP A 144 -6.93 -10.85 -16.62
N LEU A 145 -6.38 -11.89 -16.01
CA LEU A 145 -6.78 -13.26 -16.32
C LEU A 145 -7.89 -13.80 -15.40
N GLU A 146 -8.35 -13.01 -14.45
CA GLU A 146 -9.44 -13.40 -13.55
C GLU A 146 -10.78 -13.05 -14.18
N PRO A 147 -11.67 -14.04 -14.42
CA PRO A 147 -12.97 -13.77 -15.05
C PRO A 147 -13.81 -12.74 -14.31
N GLY A 148 -14.29 -11.73 -15.03
CA GLY A 148 -15.16 -10.69 -14.47
C GLY A 148 -14.43 -9.63 -13.67
N LYS A 149 -13.12 -9.72 -13.53
CA LYS A 149 -12.30 -8.73 -12.81
C LYS A 149 -11.68 -7.75 -13.79
N TRP A 150 -11.59 -6.48 -13.37
CA TRP A 150 -10.95 -5.43 -14.14
C TRP A 150 -10.43 -4.35 -13.19
N ALA A 151 -9.49 -3.57 -13.67
CA ALA A 151 -8.94 -2.43 -12.95
C ALA A 151 -8.59 -1.32 -13.94
N LYS A 152 -8.78 -0.08 -13.52
CA LYS A 152 -8.52 1.10 -14.34
C LYS A 152 -7.83 2.15 -13.49
N ILE A 153 -6.72 2.68 -13.99
CA ILE A 153 -6.03 3.80 -13.34
C ILE A 153 -6.76 5.10 -13.71
N ILE A 154 -7.12 5.88 -12.69
CA ILE A 154 -7.80 7.16 -12.88
C ILE A 154 -6.78 8.29 -12.94
N ARG A 155 -5.94 8.43 -11.88
CA ARG A 155 -4.95 9.50 -11.78
C ARG A 155 -4.00 9.26 -10.61
N TRP A 156 -2.93 10.03 -10.59
CA TRP A 156 -2.08 10.19 -9.41
C TRP A 156 -2.54 11.39 -8.60
N GLY A 157 -2.36 11.34 -7.29
CA GLY A 157 -2.46 12.46 -6.38
C GLY A 157 -1.14 12.69 -5.67
N ASP A 158 -0.93 13.90 -5.18
CA ASP A 158 0.32 14.30 -4.55
C ASP A 158 0.44 13.82 -3.08
N ALA A 159 1.57 14.12 -2.46
CA ALA A 159 1.83 13.73 -1.06
C ALA A 159 0.81 14.35 -0.09
N GLU A 160 0.35 15.57 -0.35
CA GLU A 160 -0.65 16.24 0.49
C GLU A 160 -1.98 15.49 0.45
N GLU A 161 -2.43 15.09 -0.74
CA GLU A 161 -3.65 14.28 -0.89
C GLU A 161 -3.50 12.93 -0.16
N ALA A 162 -2.35 12.29 -0.28
CA ALA A 162 -2.07 11.04 0.43
C ALA A 162 -2.20 11.23 1.95
N ARG A 163 -1.61 12.28 2.49
CA ARG A 163 -1.70 12.57 3.93
C ARG A 163 -3.14 12.83 4.37
N ARG A 164 -3.91 13.55 3.57
CA ARG A 164 -5.32 13.80 3.84
C ARG A 164 -6.13 12.50 3.88
N LEU A 165 -5.94 11.62 2.90
CA LEU A 165 -6.63 10.33 2.84
C LEU A 165 -6.30 9.43 4.03
N ILE A 166 -5.04 9.43 4.46
CA ILE A 166 -4.61 8.68 5.65
C ILE A 166 -5.35 9.18 6.89
N MET A 167 -5.42 10.51 7.09
CA MET A 167 -6.10 11.06 8.27
C MET A 167 -7.60 10.85 8.23
N GLU A 168 -8.22 10.90 7.05
CA GLU A 168 -9.63 10.51 6.90
C GLU A 168 -9.82 9.04 7.31
N GLY A 169 -8.88 8.17 6.93
CA GLY A 169 -8.90 6.76 7.33
C GLY A 169 -8.75 6.56 8.84
N VAL A 170 -7.89 7.33 9.47
CA VAL A 170 -7.73 7.32 10.94
C VAL A 170 -9.04 7.73 11.62
N GLU A 171 -9.65 8.83 11.19
CA GLU A 171 -10.91 9.30 11.76
C GLU A 171 -12.06 8.31 11.54
N ARG A 172 -12.11 7.70 10.36
CA ARG A 172 -13.14 6.70 10.04
C ARG A 172 -13.01 5.46 10.95
N ALA A 173 -11.77 5.03 11.24
CA ALA A 173 -11.53 3.91 12.14
C ALA A 173 -11.94 4.18 13.59
N LYS A 174 -11.81 5.43 14.05
CA LYS A 174 -12.21 5.83 15.40
C LYS A 174 -13.73 5.79 15.62
N LYS A 175 -14.51 5.89 14.56
CA LYS A 175 -15.99 5.93 14.62
C LYS A 175 -16.62 4.54 14.60
N LYS A 176 -15.83 3.47 14.49
CA LYS A 176 -16.31 2.09 14.43
C LYS A 176 -16.38 1.38 15.76
#